data_4d950affafc21509ce5aeba1c81f38bc
#
_entry.id   4d950affafc21509ce5aeba1c81f38bc
#
_cell.length_a   1.000
_cell.length_b   1.000
_cell.length_c   1.000
_cell.angle_alpha   90.00
_cell.angle_beta   90.00
_cell.angle_gamma   90.00
#
_symmetry.space_group_name_H-M   'P 1'
#
loop_
_entity.id
_entity.type
_entity.pdbx_description
1 polymer ?
#
loop_
_entity_poly.entity_id
_entity_poly.type
_entity_poly.pdbx_seq_one_letter_code
_entity_poly.pdbx_strand_id
1 'polypeptide(L)'
;VLITDVDSGTVLLDKHNDINYQNIALAMANTLTTKSDTSGRPFAIKRMVFGNGGTSVDNDGNVVYNAVNVAGSTDTLYNRSYHKVLDDTMMEIIDTQGQAISAIKITTVLDYAEPATQDVSDGAPTTNGEFTFDEMAITLESGESGSDATQDGMHISHIVFHPVQKTANRKITVESVSYTHLTLPTTPYV
;
A
#
# COMPACT_ATOMS: atom_id res chain seq x y z
N VAL A 1 -6.48 4.71 5.55
CA VAL A 1 -6.71 3.27 5.26
C VAL A 1 -7.77 2.76 6.20
N LEU A 2 -8.77 2.11 5.64
CA LEU A 2 -9.86 1.47 6.36
C LEU A 2 -9.84 -0.03 6.05
N ILE A 3 -9.77 -0.87 7.07
CA ILE A 3 -9.90 -2.32 6.94
C ILE A 3 -11.16 -2.76 7.68
N THR A 4 -12.05 -3.45 6.97
CA THR A 4 -13.33 -3.91 7.49
C THR A 4 -13.50 -5.41 7.27
N ASP A 5 -13.95 -6.10 8.30
CA ASP A 5 -14.40 -7.48 8.20
C ASP A 5 -15.76 -7.50 7.48
N VAL A 6 -15.84 -8.22 6.36
CA VAL A 6 -17.02 -8.18 5.49
C VAL A 6 -18.22 -8.88 6.14
N ASP A 7 -17.98 -9.96 6.87
CA ASP A 7 -19.06 -10.79 7.42
C ASP A 7 -19.70 -10.14 8.64
N SER A 8 -18.89 -9.53 9.50
CA SER A 8 -19.37 -8.86 10.72
C SER A 8 -19.62 -7.37 10.58
N GLY A 9 -19.09 -6.74 9.53
CA GLY A 9 -19.07 -5.28 9.37
C GLY A 9 -18.17 -4.55 10.36
N THR A 10 -17.33 -5.29 11.08
CA THR A 10 -16.47 -4.71 12.11
C THR A 10 -15.28 -3.99 11.47
N VAL A 11 -15.05 -2.74 11.85
CA VAL A 11 -13.84 -2.00 11.48
C VAL A 11 -12.67 -2.55 12.28
N LEU A 12 -11.66 -3.08 11.58
CA LEU A 12 -10.44 -3.63 12.15
C LEU A 12 -9.32 -2.58 12.22
N LEU A 13 -9.33 -1.65 11.28
CA LEU A 13 -8.39 -0.54 11.19
C LEU A 13 -9.06 0.67 10.58
N ASP A 14 -8.82 1.84 11.17
CA ASP A 14 -9.06 3.16 10.56
C ASP A 14 -7.87 4.07 10.91
N LYS A 15 -6.98 4.29 9.95
CA LYS A 15 -5.73 5.04 10.17
C LYS A 15 -5.29 5.76 8.89
N HIS A 16 -4.67 6.93 9.05
CA HIS A 16 -4.01 7.65 7.96
C HIS A 16 -2.73 6.92 7.53
N ASN A 17 -2.50 6.88 6.21
CA ASN A 17 -1.24 6.44 5.62
C ASN A 17 -0.31 7.63 5.38
N ASP A 18 0.99 7.36 5.37
CA ASP A 18 1.99 8.34 4.98
C ASP A 18 2.35 8.19 3.50
N ILE A 19 2.61 9.31 2.86
CA ILE A 19 2.88 9.40 1.41
C ILE A 19 4.37 9.56 1.16
N ASN A 20 4.91 8.77 0.25
CA ASN A 20 6.24 8.98 -0.30
C ASN A 20 6.18 10.07 -1.39
N TYR A 21 6.39 11.32 -0.98
CA TYR A 21 6.29 12.47 -1.86
C TYR A 21 7.31 12.44 -3.01
N GLN A 22 8.51 11.89 -2.78
CA GLN A 22 9.52 11.77 -3.81
C GLN A 22 9.04 10.84 -4.95
N ASN A 23 8.49 9.70 -4.61
CA ASN A 23 8.00 8.72 -5.57
C ASN A 23 6.74 9.21 -6.29
N ILE A 24 5.83 9.89 -5.59
CA ILE A 24 4.66 10.55 -6.21
C ILE A 24 5.11 11.62 -7.21
N ALA A 25 6.04 12.50 -6.83
CA ALA A 25 6.54 13.56 -7.72
C ALA A 25 7.19 12.95 -8.98
N LEU A 26 8.00 11.90 -8.81
CA LEU A 26 8.63 11.19 -9.92
C LEU A 26 7.58 10.53 -10.84
N ALA A 27 6.58 9.88 -10.26
CA ALA A 27 5.49 9.26 -11.01
C ALA A 27 4.70 10.30 -11.82
N MET A 28 4.33 11.42 -11.21
CA MET A 28 3.63 12.51 -11.91
C MET A 28 4.44 13.05 -13.08
N ALA A 29 5.73 13.36 -12.88
CA ALA A 29 6.60 13.89 -13.91
C ALA A 29 6.74 12.92 -15.10
N ASN A 30 6.90 11.64 -14.83
CA ASN A 30 7.02 10.61 -15.87
C ASN A 30 5.68 10.35 -16.57
N THR A 31 4.57 10.32 -15.85
CA THR A 31 3.23 10.15 -16.43
C THR A 31 2.87 11.32 -17.36
N LEU A 32 3.13 12.57 -16.95
CA LEU A 32 2.90 13.74 -17.77
C LEU A 32 3.77 13.77 -19.04
N THR A 33 4.93 13.14 -19.02
CA THR A 33 5.83 13.03 -20.20
C THR A 33 5.67 11.71 -20.95
N THR A 34 4.70 10.88 -20.56
CA THR A 34 4.48 9.53 -21.12
C THR A 34 5.72 8.63 -21.07
N LYS A 35 6.60 8.86 -20.09
CA LYS A 35 7.79 8.04 -19.90
C LYS A 35 7.48 6.83 -19.03
N SER A 36 8.19 5.76 -19.32
CA SER A 36 8.25 4.55 -18.51
C SER A 36 9.57 4.48 -17.74
N ASP A 37 9.72 3.55 -16.85
CA ASP A 37 11.01 3.24 -16.23
C ASP A 37 12.02 2.66 -17.24
N THR A 38 13.25 2.36 -16.81
CA THR A 38 14.30 1.79 -17.66
C THR A 38 13.95 0.42 -18.23
N SER A 39 12.97 -0.26 -17.66
CA SER A 39 12.44 -1.55 -18.13
C SER A 39 11.20 -1.42 -19.03
N GLY A 40 10.78 -0.20 -19.32
CA GLY A 40 9.60 0.10 -20.16
C GLY A 40 8.27 -0.01 -19.42
N ARG A 41 8.28 -0.07 -18.07
CA ARG A 41 7.07 -0.17 -17.26
C ARG A 41 6.49 1.20 -16.94
N PRO A 42 5.14 1.33 -16.94
CA PRO A 42 4.47 2.60 -16.63
C PRO A 42 4.59 2.94 -15.14
N PHE A 43 4.40 4.23 -14.81
CA PHE A 43 4.30 4.72 -13.44
C PHE A 43 2.84 4.66 -12.94
N ALA A 44 2.15 3.56 -13.23
CA ALA A 44 0.78 3.33 -12.81
C ALA A 44 0.73 2.55 -11.48
N ILE A 45 -0.30 2.78 -10.71
CA ILE A 45 -0.59 1.98 -9.50
C ILE A 45 -0.84 0.53 -9.94
N LYS A 46 -0.16 -0.42 -9.26
CA LYS A 46 -0.19 -1.82 -9.66
C LYS A 46 -0.60 -2.77 -8.55
N ARG A 47 -0.13 -2.54 -7.33
CA ARG A 47 -0.36 -3.47 -6.21
C ARG A 47 -0.69 -2.76 -4.91
N MET A 48 -1.42 -3.46 -4.09
CA MET A 48 -1.48 -3.25 -2.66
C MET A 48 -0.65 -4.36 -2.01
N VAL A 49 0.39 -3.97 -1.28
CA VAL A 49 1.38 -4.89 -0.69
C VAL A 49 1.20 -4.91 0.80
N PHE A 50 1.25 -6.08 1.41
CA PHE A 50 1.06 -6.33 2.83
C PHE A 50 2.29 -6.96 3.43
N GLY A 51 2.59 -6.64 4.68
CA GLY A 51 3.72 -7.16 5.43
C GLY A 51 3.42 -7.36 6.91
N ASN A 52 4.37 -7.97 7.59
CA ASN A 52 4.30 -8.28 9.02
C ASN A 52 5.58 -7.90 9.80
N GLY A 53 6.31 -6.92 9.29
CA GLY A 53 7.52 -6.37 9.90
C GLY A 53 7.34 -4.97 10.49
N GLY A 54 6.13 -4.41 10.42
CA GLY A 54 5.83 -3.07 10.91
C GLY A 54 5.81 -2.95 12.43
N THR A 55 5.63 -4.06 13.15
CA THR A 55 5.60 -4.08 14.61
C THR A 55 6.53 -5.14 15.20
N SER A 56 6.86 -4.95 16.47
CA SER A 56 7.57 -5.91 17.30
C SER A 56 6.95 -5.95 18.69
N VAL A 57 7.31 -6.93 19.49
CA VAL A 57 6.87 -7.01 20.88
C VAL A 57 8.08 -6.76 21.77
N ASP A 58 7.97 -5.82 22.71
CA ASP A 58 9.01 -5.53 23.69
C ASP A 58 9.09 -6.59 24.80
N ASN A 59 10.05 -6.44 25.71
CA ASN A 59 10.25 -7.38 26.82
C ASN A 59 9.09 -7.42 27.83
N ASP A 60 8.26 -6.39 27.82
CA ASP A 60 7.09 -6.27 28.72
C ASP A 60 5.79 -6.76 28.04
N GLY A 61 5.87 -7.21 26.77
CA GLY A 61 4.74 -7.73 26.00
C GLY A 61 3.94 -6.64 25.26
N ASN A 62 4.43 -5.39 25.19
CA ASN A 62 3.74 -4.34 24.47
C ASN A 62 4.11 -4.33 22.99
N VAL A 63 3.14 -3.99 22.14
CA VAL A 63 3.38 -3.80 20.70
C VAL A 63 4.08 -2.47 20.46
N VAL A 64 5.26 -2.53 19.85
CA VAL A 64 6.06 -1.37 19.45
C VAL A 64 5.96 -1.23 17.93
N TYR A 65 5.66 -0.03 17.46
CA TYR A 65 5.50 0.28 16.04
C TYR A 65 6.79 0.83 15.46
N ASN A 66 7.21 0.29 14.34
CA ASN A 66 8.28 0.86 13.54
C ASN A 66 7.81 2.16 12.86
N ALA A 67 8.75 3.05 12.54
CA ALA A 67 8.43 4.24 11.76
C ALA A 67 8.02 3.87 10.34
N VAL A 68 7.11 4.66 9.74
CA VAL A 68 6.78 4.47 8.32
C VAL A 68 8.00 4.76 7.44
N ASN A 69 8.17 3.96 6.39
CA ASN A 69 9.30 4.04 5.49
C ASN A 69 8.87 4.75 4.19
N VAL A 70 9.00 6.08 4.15
CA VAL A 70 8.54 6.94 3.04
C VAL A 70 9.55 8.04 2.67
N ALA A 71 10.80 7.93 3.12
CA ALA A 71 11.81 8.98 2.95
C ALA A 71 12.68 8.81 1.70
N GLY A 72 12.75 7.62 1.13
CA GLY A 72 13.60 7.28 -0.01
C GLY A 72 12.85 6.75 -1.22
N SER A 73 13.49 6.82 -2.38
CA SER A 73 12.92 6.29 -3.62
C SER A 73 12.95 4.75 -3.70
N THR A 74 13.75 4.12 -2.84
CA THR A 74 13.93 2.66 -2.77
C THR A 74 13.33 2.05 -1.50
N ASP A 75 12.50 2.82 -0.79
CA ASP A 75 11.86 2.34 0.42
C ASP A 75 10.93 1.16 0.12
N THR A 76 10.95 0.16 1.01
CA THR A 76 10.16 -1.06 0.93
C THR A 76 9.47 -1.32 2.25
N LEU A 77 8.55 -2.29 2.31
CA LEU A 77 8.05 -2.81 3.58
C LEU A 77 9.20 -3.43 4.40
N TYR A 78 9.04 -3.48 5.71
CA TYR A 78 10.01 -4.11 6.61
C TYR A 78 10.08 -5.62 6.39
N ASN A 79 8.92 -6.27 6.25
CA ASN A 79 8.85 -7.67 5.91
C ASN A 79 7.59 -7.95 5.08
N ARG A 80 7.76 -7.92 3.76
CA ARG A 80 6.69 -8.21 2.83
C ARG A 80 6.27 -9.66 2.90
N SER A 81 4.97 -9.92 3.02
CA SER A 81 4.41 -11.25 3.07
C SER A 81 3.41 -11.57 1.94
N TYR A 82 2.68 -10.58 1.46
CA TYR A 82 1.64 -10.77 0.44
C TYR A 82 1.44 -9.53 -0.43
N HIS A 83 0.96 -9.71 -1.64
CA HIS A 83 0.45 -8.60 -2.46
C HIS A 83 -0.84 -8.96 -3.19
N LYS A 84 -1.68 -7.95 -3.42
CA LYS A 84 -2.85 -8.02 -4.29
C LYS A 84 -2.61 -7.15 -5.51
N VAL A 85 -2.67 -7.76 -6.69
CA VAL A 85 -2.66 -7.01 -7.96
C VAL A 85 -3.97 -6.24 -8.08
N LEU A 86 -3.87 -4.98 -8.42
CA LEU A 86 -5.00 -4.07 -8.60
C LEU A 86 -5.34 -3.96 -10.08
N ASP A 87 -6.61 -3.88 -10.37
CA ASP A 87 -7.16 -3.57 -11.70
C ASP A 87 -7.99 -2.29 -11.67
N ASP A 88 -8.40 -1.82 -12.83
CA ASP A 88 -9.11 -0.55 -12.98
C ASP A 88 -10.44 -0.49 -12.21
N THR A 89 -11.08 -1.64 -11.96
CA THR A 89 -12.35 -1.70 -11.24
C THR A 89 -12.20 -1.48 -9.73
N MET A 90 -10.98 -1.63 -9.23
CA MET A 90 -10.62 -1.44 -7.81
C MET A 90 -10.21 0.00 -7.52
N MET A 91 -10.09 0.87 -8.54
CA MET A 91 -9.61 2.24 -8.41
C MET A 91 -10.66 3.25 -8.86
N GLU A 92 -10.89 4.27 -8.05
CA GLU A 92 -11.82 5.35 -8.31
C GLU A 92 -11.09 6.68 -8.16
N ILE A 93 -11.28 7.58 -9.15
CA ILE A 93 -10.82 8.97 -9.03
C ILE A 93 -11.97 9.80 -8.47
N ILE A 94 -11.74 10.39 -7.31
CA ILE A 94 -12.67 11.31 -6.69
C ILE A 94 -12.22 12.73 -7.04
N ASP A 95 -12.93 13.36 -7.98
CA ASP A 95 -12.70 14.74 -8.37
C ASP A 95 -13.64 15.68 -7.62
N THR A 96 -13.09 16.61 -6.90
CA THR A 96 -13.86 17.65 -6.23
C THR A 96 -13.87 18.90 -7.08
N GLN A 97 -14.91 19.02 -7.91
CA GLN A 97 -15.07 20.15 -8.83
C GLN A 97 -14.95 21.52 -8.11
N GLY A 98 -14.11 22.38 -8.67
CA GLY A 98 -13.87 23.73 -8.13
C GLY A 98 -12.84 23.78 -6.99
N GLN A 99 -12.24 22.67 -6.63
CA GLN A 99 -11.13 22.61 -5.67
C GLN A 99 -9.89 22.02 -6.37
N ALA A 100 -8.70 22.48 -5.98
CA ALA A 100 -7.44 21.94 -6.49
C ALA A 100 -7.06 20.62 -5.73
N ILE A 101 -8.06 19.77 -5.48
CA ILE A 101 -7.91 18.54 -4.71
C ILE A 101 -8.60 17.43 -5.50
N SER A 102 -7.85 16.38 -5.80
CA SER A 102 -8.40 15.10 -6.28
C SER A 102 -7.91 14.00 -5.37
N ALA A 103 -8.68 12.93 -5.27
CA ALA A 103 -8.27 11.75 -4.51
C ALA A 103 -8.32 10.50 -5.39
N ILE A 104 -7.45 9.56 -5.08
CA ILE A 104 -7.52 8.20 -5.61
C ILE A 104 -7.99 7.31 -4.47
N LYS A 105 -9.15 6.69 -4.64
CA LYS A 105 -9.67 5.66 -3.74
C LYS A 105 -9.38 4.29 -4.35
N ILE A 106 -8.75 3.43 -3.58
CA ILE A 106 -8.47 2.05 -3.95
C ILE A 106 -9.26 1.16 -3.00
N THR A 107 -10.09 0.28 -3.55
CA THR A 107 -10.85 -0.69 -2.77
C THR A 107 -10.53 -2.09 -3.25
N THR A 108 -10.03 -2.94 -2.36
CA THR A 108 -9.76 -4.34 -2.68
C THR A 108 -10.33 -5.26 -1.62
N VAL A 109 -10.51 -6.52 -1.99
CA VAL A 109 -11.03 -7.56 -1.10
C VAL A 109 -10.00 -8.67 -1.01
N LEU A 110 -9.64 -9.05 0.21
CA LEU A 110 -8.96 -10.32 0.48
C LEU A 110 -10.03 -11.34 0.84
N ASP A 111 -10.27 -12.27 -0.09
CA ASP A 111 -11.32 -13.28 0.05
C ASP A 111 -10.92 -14.38 1.05
N TYR A 112 -11.79 -15.33 1.33
CA TYR A 112 -11.61 -16.38 2.34
C TYR A 112 -10.33 -17.18 2.17
N ALA A 113 -9.93 -17.54 0.95
CA ALA A 113 -8.71 -18.28 0.68
C ALA A 113 -7.49 -17.38 0.39
N GLU A 114 -7.62 -16.07 0.54
CA GLU A 114 -6.50 -15.13 0.34
C GLU A 114 -5.97 -14.63 1.68
N PRO A 115 -4.64 -14.50 1.83
CA PRO A 115 -3.62 -14.88 0.86
C PRO A 115 -3.52 -16.39 0.68
N ALA A 116 -3.22 -16.78 -0.56
CA ALA A 116 -2.77 -18.14 -0.88
C ALA A 116 -1.26 -18.26 -0.66
N THR A 117 -0.73 -19.46 -0.71
CA THR A 117 0.68 -19.76 -0.43
C THR A 117 1.68 -19.19 -1.44
N GLN A 118 1.21 -18.65 -2.55
CA GLN A 118 2.06 -18.28 -3.69
C GLN A 118 2.95 -17.05 -3.47
N ASP A 119 2.56 -16.18 -2.55
CA ASP A 119 3.18 -14.86 -2.41
C ASP A 119 3.81 -14.61 -1.04
N VAL A 120 4.02 -15.66 -0.27
CA VAL A 120 4.68 -15.54 1.02
C VAL A 120 6.17 -15.52 0.82
N SER A 121 6.78 -14.35 1.01
CA SER A 121 8.22 -14.15 0.82
C SER A 121 9.02 -14.17 2.12
N ASP A 122 8.35 -14.18 3.26
CA ASP A 122 8.99 -14.06 4.58
C ASP A 122 9.51 -15.39 5.16
N GLY A 123 9.31 -16.50 4.46
CA GLY A 123 9.67 -17.83 4.95
C GLY A 123 8.85 -18.27 6.17
N ALA A 124 7.89 -17.48 6.61
CA ALA A 124 6.97 -17.91 7.66
C ALA A 124 6.07 -19.02 7.13
N PRO A 125 5.97 -20.13 7.84
CA PRO A 125 5.07 -21.19 7.43
C PRO A 125 3.65 -20.63 7.46
N THR A 126 2.96 -20.68 6.32
CA THR A 126 1.53 -20.45 6.26
C THR A 126 0.84 -21.57 7.01
N THR A 127 0.65 -21.38 8.30
CA THR A 127 -0.12 -22.31 9.11
C THR A 127 -1.58 -22.10 8.76
N ASN A 128 -2.12 -22.97 7.90
CA ASN A 128 -3.55 -23.07 7.59
C ASN A 128 -4.20 -21.82 6.96
N GLY A 129 -3.48 -21.01 6.18
CA GLY A 129 -4.03 -19.81 5.56
C GLY A 129 -4.30 -18.67 6.55
N GLU A 130 -3.56 -18.63 7.63
CA GLU A 130 -3.56 -17.54 8.58
C GLU A 130 -2.38 -16.63 8.35
N PHE A 131 -2.66 -15.34 8.18
CA PHE A 131 -1.66 -14.30 7.99
C PHE A 131 -1.92 -13.16 8.98
N THR A 132 -0.85 -12.61 9.50
CA THR A 132 -0.91 -11.39 10.30
C THR A 132 -0.28 -10.28 9.51
N PHE A 133 -1.00 -9.19 9.31
CA PHE A 133 -0.51 -7.98 8.66
C PHE A 133 -0.42 -6.86 9.70
N ASP A 134 0.66 -6.13 9.69
CA ASP A 134 0.88 -4.95 10.53
C ASP A 134 1.47 -3.77 9.74
N GLU A 135 1.69 -3.98 8.45
CA GLU A 135 2.12 -2.93 7.52
C GLU A 135 1.51 -3.13 6.13
N MET A 136 1.37 -2.05 5.39
CA MET A 136 0.84 -2.06 4.03
C MET A 136 1.40 -0.89 3.22
N ALA A 137 1.55 -1.10 1.91
CA ALA A 137 1.93 -0.08 0.96
C ALA A 137 1.11 -0.16 -0.32
N ILE A 138 0.99 0.98 -1.02
CA ILE A 138 0.54 1.03 -2.42
C ILE A 138 1.77 1.21 -3.29
N THR A 139 1.86 0.42 -4.36
CA THR A 139 3.02 0.43 -5.24
C THR A 139 2.65 0.69 -6.69
N LEU A 140 3.58 1.32 -7.40
CA LEU A 140 3.54 1.48 -8.85
C LEU A 140 4.15 0.26 -9.53
N GLU A 141 3.88 0.08 -10.82
CA GLU A 141 4.53 -0.93 -11.63
C GLU A 141 6.02 -0.64 -11.84
N SER A 142 6.40 0.64 -11.88
CA SER A 142 7.79 1.09 -11.99
C SER A 142 8.62 0.75 -10.76
N GLY A 143 9.92 0.56 -10.99
CA GLY A 143 10.88 0.19 -9.95
C GLY A 143 10.92 -1.31 -9.66
N GLU A 144 10.05 -2.10 -10.30
CA GLU A 144 10.13 -3.56 -10.21
C GLU A 144 11.37 -4.08 -10.94
N SER A 145 12.09 -5.02 -10.38
CA SER A 145 13.17 -5.72 -11.05
C SER A 145 12.80 -7.18 -11.30
N GLY A 146 12.86 -7.60 -12.57
CA GLY A 146 12.53 -8.97 -12.97
C GLY A 146 11.04 -9.21 -13.22
N SER A 147 10.70 -10.45 -13.54
CA SER A 147 9.34 -10.92 -13.82
C SER A 147 8.70 -11.61 -12.61
N ASP A 148 9.33 -11.51 -11.44
CA ASP A 148 8.92 -12.25 -10.27
C ASP A 148 7.74 -11.54 -9.55
N ALA A 149 6.76 -12.33 -9.16
CA ALA A 149 5.63 -11.90 -8.34
C ALA A 149 6.05 -11.34 -6.95
N THR A 150 7.29 -11.57 -6.55
CA THR A 150 7.87 -11.08 -5.29
C THR A 150 8.35 -9.64 -5.33
N GLN A 151 8.26 -8.96 -6.46
CA GLN A 151 8.77 -7.59 -6.61
C GLN A 151 7.74 -6.55 -6.10
N ASP A 152 8.21 -5.65 -5.28
CA ASP A 152 7.34 -4.67 -4.61
C ASP A 152 6.92 -3.50 -5.50
N GLY A 153 7.70 -3.18 -6.51
CA GLY A 153 7.53 -1.94 -7.27
C GLY A 153 7.96 -0.71 -6.47
N MET A 154 7.64 0.46 -7.00
CA MET A 154 7.96 1.73 -6.34
C MET A 154 6.84 2.11 -5.36
N HIS A 155 7.15 2.18 -4.08
CA HIS A 155 6.18 2.53 -3.04
C HIS A 155 5.78 4.01 -3.11
N ILE A 156 4.47 4.30 -3.12
CA ILE A 156 3.94 5.66 -3.06
C ILE A 156 3.29 6.00 -1.72
N SER A 157 2.98 4.99 -0.92
CA SER A 157 2.51 5.17 0.45
C SER A 157 2.95 4.02 1.33
N HIS A 158 3.06 4.26 2.63
CA HIS A 158 3.29 3.23 3.64
C HIS A 158 2.47 3.53 4.90
N ILE A 159 1.98 2.49 5.53
CA ILE A 159 1.30 2.56 6.83
C ILE A 159 1.74 1.38 7.69
N VAL A 160 1.99 1.65 8.97
CA VAL A 160 2.22 0.63 10.00
C VAL A 160 1.03 0.68 10.97
N PHE A 161 0.49 -0.47 11.35
CA PHE A 161 -0.72 -0.55 12.16
C PHE A 161 -0.66 -1.72 13.17
N HIS A 162 -1.64 -1.77 14.06
CA HIS A 162 -1.75 -2.90 15.00
C HIS A 162 -2.00 -4.20 14.22
N PRO A 163 -1.32 -5.32 14.56
CA PRO A 163 -1.45 -6.56 13.81
C PRO A 163 -2.88 -7.00 13.59
N VAL A 164 -3.26 -7.19 12.34
CA VAL A 164 -4.57 -7.67 11.89
C VAL A 164 -4.41 -9.09 11.37
N GLN A 165 -5.09 -10.03 12.00
CA GLN A 165 -5.07 -11.43 11.58
C GLN A 165 -6.09 -11.66 10.47
N LYS A 166 -5.63 -12.18 9.34
CA LYS A 166 -6.43 -12.67 8.21
C LYS A 166 -6.42 -14.19 8.21
N THR A 167 -7.57 -14.78 8.50
CA THR A 167 -7.75 -16.24 8.46
C THR A 167 -8.44 -16.69 7.19
N ALA A 168 -8.36 -17.97 6.87
CA ALA A 168 -9.06 -18.58 5.72
C ALA A 168 -10.59 -18.42 5.81
N ASN A 169 -11.13 -18.23 7.00
CA ASN A 169 -12.57 -18.06 7.26
C ASN A 169 -13.00 -16.59 7.38
N ARG A 170 -12.10 -15.65 7.13
CA ARG A 170 -12.36 -14.21 7.22
C ARG A 170 -12.16 -13.57 5.86
N LYS A 171 -13.14 -12.80 5.44
CA LYS A 171 -13.08 -11.94 4.28
C LYS A 171 -12.95 -10.49 4.72
N ILE A 172 -11.96 -9.76 4.21
CA ILE A 172 -11.75 -8.36 4.57
C ILE A 172 -11.77 -7.47 3.34
N THR A 173 -12.35 -6.28 3.49
CA THR A 173 -12.22 -5.18 2.53
C THR A 173 -11.14 -4.24 3.03
N VAL A 174 -10.29 -3.79 2.12
CA VAL A 174 -9.25 -2.79 2.38
C VAL A 174 -9.48 -1.60 1.46
N GLU A 175 -9.72 -0.45 2.05
CA GLU A 175 -9.84 0.83 1.34
C GLU A 175 -8.65 1.73 1.67
N SER A 176 -8.03 2.28 0.65
CA SER A 176 -6.98 3.29 0.79
C SER A 176 -7.37 4.52 -0.01
N VAL A 177 -7.32 5.68 0.62
CA VAL A 177 -7.57 6.97 -0.04
C VAL A 177 -6.31 7.81 0.04
N SER A 178 -5.85 8.27 -1.11
CA SER A 178 -4.71 9.20 -1.22
C SER A 178 -5.19 10.50 -1.85
N TYR A 179 -4.97 11.60 -1.15
CA TYR A 179 -5.33 12.94 -1.63
C TYR A 179 -4.16 13.59 -2.33
N THR A 180 -4.40 14.17 -3.51
CA THR A 180 -3.44 15.04 -4.19
C THR A 180 -3.86 16.48 -3.94
N HIS A 181 -3.04 17.22 -3.19
CA HIS A 181 -3.23 18.65 -2.96
C HIS A 181 -2.10 19.43 -3.62
N LEU A 182 -2.41 20.17 -4.67
CA LEU A 182 -1.44 21.06 -5.32
C LEU A 182 -1.44 22.40 -4.58
N THR A 183 -0.52 22.61 -3.65
CA THR A 183 -0.22 23.94 -3.13
C THR A 183 0.80 24.60 -4.05
N LEU A 184 0.38 25.62 -4.78
CA LEU A 184 1.35 26.49 -5.46
C LEU A 184 2.13 27.23 -4.37
N PRO A 185 3.47 27.27 -4.44
CA PRO A 185 4.25 28.09 -3.54
C PRO A 185 3.88 29.57 -3.75
N THR A 186 3.29 30.18 -2.73
CA THR A 186 2.97 31.62 -2.70
C THR A 186 4.19 32.42 -2.28
N THR A 187 5.36 32.17 -2.84
CA THR A 187 6.47 33.10 -2.69
C THR A 187 6.30 34.21 -3.70
N PRO A 188 5.99 35.47 -3.29
CA PRO A 188 6.08 36.58 -4.20
C PRO A 188 7.55 36.69 -4.64
N TYR A 189 7.79 36.64 -5.95
CA TYR A 189 9.06 37.09 -6.48
C TYR A 189 9.18 38.58 -6.16
N VAL A 190 10.11 38.93 -5.27
CA VAL A 190 10.55 40.28 -5.03
C VAL A 190 11.65 40.61 -6.03
#